data_5f70cce44f06cdab038880e462a8088a
#
_entry.id   5f70cce44f06cdab038880e462a8088a
#
_cell.length_a   1.000
_cell.length_b   1.000
_cell.length_c   1.000
_cell.angle_alpha   90.00
_cell.angle_beta   90.00
_cell.angle_gamma   90.00
#
_symmetry.space_group_name_H-M   'P 1'
#
loop_
_entity.id
_entity.type
_entity.pdbx_description
1 polymer ?
#
loop_
_entity_poly.entity_id
_entity_poly.type
_entity_poly.pdbx_seq_one_letter_code
_entity_poly.pdbx_strand_id
1 'polypeptide(L)'
;MSTWKDLTAELDLWAEAGDVATFWWRDDDAVGPTPALDRLLDLRRKSGVPVAIAVIPANAQPALGDVLSGDGIDILQHGYAHRNHRDGTGKKAELGDDRALWDIARELADGRGRMFDIFGEDGWTETMVPPWNRIDEPVTALLPGLGFHGLSTFRAREAVQPAPGLTAVNTHIDIVDWDGDRGYAGDQATLSAAIAHLSAKRGGLADRGEATGLLTHHLAHDDACWAFIDAFIDVTTGHPAAQWASARALFPVPR
;
A
#
# COMPACT_ATOMS: atom_id res chain seq x y z
N MET A 1 16.99 -11.00 17.59
CA MET A 1 15.58 -11.22 17.18
C MET A 1 14.82 -9.94 17.47
N SER A 2 14.17 -9.34 16.47
CA SER A 2 13.37 -8.11 16.68
C SER A 2 12.10 -8.44 17.45
N THR A 3 11.75 -7.60 18.41
CA THR A 3 10.62 -7.74 19.33
C THR A 3 9.78 -6.46 19.35
N TRP A 4 8.59 -6.52 19.93
CA TRP A 4 7.74 -5.34 20.18
C TRP A 4 8.45 -4.27 21.01
N LYS A 5 9.34 -4.69 21.96
CA LYS A 5 10.17 -3.76 22.72
C LYS A 5 11.17 -3.02 21.84
N ASP A 6 11.74 -3.70 20.85
CA ASP A 6 12.69 -3.06 19.92
C ASP A 6 11.99 -2.05 19.01
N LEU A 7 10.75 -2.32 18.59
CA LEU A 7 9.93 -1.35 17.86
C LEU A 7 9.64 -0.11 18.74
N THR A 8 9.23 -0.31 19.98
CA THR A 8 9.01 0.80 20.92
C THR A 8 10.29 1.59 21.15
N ALA A 9 11.43 0.90 21.35
CA ALA A 9 12.73 1.56 21.53
C ALA A 9 13.15 2.38 20.28
N GLU A 10 12.87 1.90 19.07
CA GLU A 10 13.14 2.70 17.86
C GLU A 10 12.24 3.95 17.80
N LEU A 11 10.95 3.84 18.21
CA LEU A 11 10.06 5.00 18.30
C LEU A 11 10.48 5.98 19.40
N ASP A 12 11.02 5.50 20.53
CA ASP A 12 11.62 6.35 21.56
C ASP A 12 12.77 7.20 21.00
N LEU A 13 13.62 6.61 20.12
CA LEU A 13 14.69 7.36 19.44
C LEU A 13 14.15 8.44 18.48
N TRP A 14 12.97 8.25 17.90
CA TRP A 14 12.29 9.28 17.12
C TRP A 14 11.80 10.42 18.05
N ALA A 15 11.21 10.06 19.19
CA ALA A 15 10.79 11.05 20.22
C ALA A 15 11.96 11.88 20.74
N GLU A 16 13.09 11.23 21.05
CA GLU A 16 14.33 11.91 21.51
C GLU A 16 14.89 12.87 20.46
N ALA A 17 14.73 12.55 19.18
CA ALA A 17 15.08 13.44 18.07
C ALA A 17 14.10 14.60 17.86
N GLY A 18 12.98 14.64 18.59
CA GLY A 18 11.90 15.63 18.42
C GLY A 18 11.08 15.42 17.15
N ASP A 19 11.07 14.20 16.60
CA ASP A 19 10.41 13.86 15.34
C ASP A 19 9.26 12.86 15.56
N VAL A 20 8.41 12.74 14.54
CA VAL A 20 7.29 11.80 14.51
C VAL A 20 7.40 10.87 13.31
N ALA A 21 7.38 9.57 13.57
CA ALA A 21 7.34 8.54 12.55
C ALA A 21 5.93 8.46 11.96
N THR A 22 5.80 8.70 10.66
CA THR A 22 4.51 8.56 9.97
C THR A 22 4.39 7.16 9.40
N PHE A 23 3.25 6.52 9.69
CA PHE A 23 2.83 5.23 9.13
C PHE A 23 1.65 5.42 8.20
N TRP A 24 1.43 4.42 7.33
CA TRP A 24 0.21 4.29 6.54
C TRP A 24 -0.11 2.82 6.28
N TRP A 25 -1.34 2.51 5.93
CA TRP A 25 -1.81 1.15 5.75
C TRP A 25 -2.41 0.96 4.37
N ARG A 26 -1.88 -0.01 3.60
CA ARG A 26 -2.40 -0.43 2.30
C ARG A 26 -2.78 -1.90 2.33
N ASP A 27 -3.98 -2.19 1.84
CA ASP A 27 -4.47 -3.56 1.67
C ASP A 27 -4.74 -3.80 0.18
N ASP A 28 -4.18 -4.87 -0.37
CA ASP A 28 -4.21 -5.17 -1.81
C ASP A 28 -5.26 -6.25 -2.15
N ASP A 29 -5.57 -6.39 -3.45
CA ASP A 29 -6.37 -7.45 -4.09
C ASP A 29 -7.89 -7.37 -3.90
N ALA A 30 -8.46 -6.24 -3.51
CA ALA A 30 -9.91 -6.14 -3.37
C ALA A 30 -10.63 -6.23 -4.73
N VAL A 31 -11.67 -7.10 -4.80
CA VAL A 31 -12.52 -7.26 -5.99
C VAL A 31 -14.01 -7.26 -5.67
N GLY A 32 -14.41 -7.48 -4.44
CA GLY A 32 -15.81 -7.51 -4.01
C GLY A 32 -15.96 -7.67 -2.49
N PRO A 33 -17.18 -7.55 -1.98
CA PRO A 33 -17.49 -7.79 -0.58
C PRO A 33 -17.15 -9.23 -0.16
N THR A 34 -16.42 -9.35 0.95
CA THR A 34 -16.08 -10.66 1.56
C THR A 34 -16.06 -10.55 3.07
N PRO A 35 -16.26 -11.64 3.83
CA PRO A 35 -16.11 -11.62 5.29
C PRO A 35 -14.73 -11.15 5.76
N ALA A 36 -13.67 -11.39 4.96
CA ALA A 36 -12.33 -10.92 5.26
C ALA A 36 -12.22 -9.39 5.10
N LEU A 37 -12.84 -8.81 4.06
CA LEU A 37 -12.94 -7.36 3.90
C LEU A 37 -13.74 -6.73 5.04
N ASP A 38 -14.87 -7.35 5.44
CA ASP A 38 -15.66 -6.87 6.57
C ASP A 38 -14.80 -6.83 7.86
N ARG A 39 -14.01 -7.90 8.11
CA ARG A 39 -13.10 -7.96 9.27
C ARG A 39 -12.02 -6.85 9.22
N LEU A 40 -11.48 -6.56 8.04
CA LEU A 40 -10.53 -5.47 7.83
C LEU A 40 -11.15 -4.10 8.17
N LEU A 41 -12.36 -3.86 7.67
CA LEU A 41 -13.09 -2.62 7.92
C LEU A 41 -13.54 -2.49 9.39
N ASP A 42 -13.85 -3.60 10.06
CA ASP A 42 -14.11 -3.62 11.50
C ASP A 42 -12.87 -3.22 12.31
N LEU A 43 -11.71 -3.77 11.95
CA LEU A 43 -10.44 -3.41 12.57
C LEU A 43 -10.10 -1.94 12.36
N ARG A 44 -10.27 -1.44 11.14
CA ARG A 44 -10.13 0.00 10.82
C ARG A 44 -11.07 0.84 11.67
N ARG A 45 -12.38 0.47 11.78
CA ARG A 45 -13.35 1.22 12.59
C ARG A 45 -12.98 1.23 14.08
N LYS A 46 -12.54 0.10 14.61
CA LYS A 46 -12.12 -0.07 16.02
C LYS A 46 -10.88 0.81 16.32
N SER A 47 -9.90 0.81 15.45
CA SER A 47 -8.63 1.50 15.68
C SER A 47 -8.67 3.01 15.34
N GLY A 48 -9.55 3.41 14.43
CA GLY A 48 -9.58 4.77 13.86
C GLY A 48 -8.44 5.03 12.85
N VAL A 49 -7.56 4.06 12.60
CA VAL A 49 -6.45 4.18 11.65
C VAL A 49 -6.99 4.13 10.20
N PRO A 50 -6.63 5.09 9.33
CA PRO A 50 -7.05 5.05 7.95
C PRO A 50 -6.41 3.88 7.20
N VAL A 51 -7.16 3.30 6.25
CA VAL A 51 -6.69 2.22 5.39
C VAL A 51 -6.90 2.59 3.92
N ALA A 52 -5.93 2.27 3.09
CA ALA A 52 -6.03 2.37 1.64
C ALA A 52 -6.28 0.98 1.04
N ILE A 53 -7.35 0.84 0.27
CA ILE A 53 -7.74 -0.41 -0.38
C ILE A 53 -7.37 -0.33 -1.87
N ALA A 54 -6.44 -1.18 -2.29
CA ALA A 54 -6.07 -1.30 -3.70
C ALA A 54 -7.01 -2.29 -4.41
N VAL A 55 -7.82 -1.76 -5.32
CA VAL A 55 -8.89 -2.49 -6.02
C VAL A 55 -8.41 -2.91 -7.40
N ILE A 56 -8.65 -4.17 -7.78
CA ILE A 56 -8.37 -4.70 -9.13
C ILE A 56 -9.56 -4.36 -10.05
N PRO A 57 -9.43 -3.37 -10.98
CA PRO A 57 -10.58 -2.81 -11.69
C PRO A 57 -11.34 -3.82 -12.54
N ALA A 58 -10.64 -4.67 -13.30
CA ALA A 58 -11.27 -5.59 -14.26
C ALA A 58 -12.27 -6.56 -13.59
N ASN A 59 -12.03 -6.90 -12.33
CA ASN A 59 -12.84 -7.85 -11.57
C ASN A 59 -13.66 -7.18 -10.45
N ALA A 60 -13.58 -5.86 -10.31
CA ALA A 60 -14.27 -5.12 -9.27
C ALA A 60 -15.79 -5.20 -9.41
N GLN A 61 -16.45 -5.60 -8.33
CA GLN A 61 -17.91 -5.63 -8.24
C GLN A 61 -18.45 -4.25 -7.86
N PRO A 62 -19.56 -3.78 -8.49
CA PRO A 62 -20.14 -2.48 -8.15
C PRO A 62 -20.51 -2.29 -6.67
N ALA A 63 -20.81 -3.39 -5.97
CA ALA A 63 -21.10 -3.37 -4.54
C ALA A 63 -19.94 -2.85 -3.66
N LEU A 64 -18.70 -2.80 -4.18
CA LEU A 64 -17.59 -2.17 -3.47
C LEU A 64 -17.82 -0.67 -3.23
N GLY A 65 -18.56 0.01 -4.13
CA GLY A 65 -18.90 1.43 -3.97
C GLY A 65 -19.63 1.71 -2.66
N ASP A 66 -20.58 0.85 -2.29
CA ASP A 66 -21.31 0.97 -1.03
C ASP A 66 -20.47 0.53 0.18
N VAL A 67 -19.77 -0.61 0.06
CA VAL A 67 -19.00 -1.21 1.17
C VAL A 67 -17.79 -0.36 1.58
N LEU A 68 -17.12 0.26 0.62
CA LEU A 68 -15.93 1.09 0.85
C LEU A 68 -16.27 2.58 1.00
N SER A 69 -17.56 2.94 1.01
CA SER A 69 -18.00 4.30 1.32
C SER A 69 -17.82 4.59 2.82
N GLY A 70 -16.97 5.55 3.17
CA GLY A 70 -16.80 5.92 4.58
C GLY A 70 -15.51 6.68 4.87
N ASP A 71 -15.51 7.40 5.99
CA ASP A 71 -14.35 8.16 6.42
C ASP A 71 -13.16 7.23 6.73
N GLY A 72 -11.96 7.64 6.34
CA GLY A 72 -10.72 6.93 6.62
C GLY A 72 -10.52 5.66 5.78
N ILE A 73 -11.28 5.49 4.71
CA ILE A 73 -11.04 4.50 3.68
C ILE A 73 -10.65 5.26 2.41
N ASP A 74 -9.43 5.05 1.92
CA ASP A 74 -8.98 5.56 0.64
C ASP A 74 -8.95 4.41 -0.37
N ILE A 75 -9.27 4.68 -1.61
CA ILE A 75 -9.34 3.65 -2.65
C ILE A 75 -8.29 3.95 -3.69
N LEU A 76 -7.49 2.94 -4.05
CA LEU A 76 -6.40 3.01 -5.02
C LEU A 76 -6.65 2.01 -6.15
N GLN A 77 -6.06 2.24 -7.32
CA GLN A 77 -6.14 1.32 -8.45
C GLN A 77 -5.01 0.28 -8.40
N HIS A 78 -5.35 -1.02 -8.36
CA HIS A 78 -4.40 -2.13 -8.36
C HIS A 78 -4.20 -2.70 -9.77
N GLY A 79 -3.30 -2.10 -10.54
CA GLY A 79 -3.11 -2.45 -11.96
C GLY A 79 -4.41 -2.36 -12.75
N TYR A 80 -4.67 -3.39 -13.57
CA TYR A 80 -5.93 -3.56 -14.30
C TYR A 80 -6.63 -4.88 -13.96
N ALA A 81 -5.98 -6.03 -14.21
CA ALA A 81 -6.59 -7.35 -14.07
C ALA A 81 -5.80 -8.31 -13.17
N HIS A 82 -4.71 -7.85 -12.57
CA HIS A 82 -3.74 -8.63 -11.79
C HIS A 82 -3.22 -9.85 -12.57
N ARG A 83 -2.94 -9.65 -13.87
CA ARG A 83 -2.52 -10.71 -14.79
C ARG A 83 -1.02 -10.63 -15.06
N ASN A 84 -0.34 -11.77 -14.88
CA ASN A 84 1.07 -11.84 -15.28
C ASN A 84 1.19 -11.89 -16.80
N HIS A 85 2.00 -10.98 -17.35
CA HIS A 85 2.32 -10.95 -18.79
C HIS A 85 3.77 -11.31 -19.10
N ARG A 86 4.61 -11.53 -18.08
CA ARG A 86 5.97 -11.99 -18.29
C ARG A 86 6.02 -13.45 -18.62
N ASP A 87 6.78 -13.79 -19.66
CA ASP A 87 7.04 -15.18 -20.07
C ASP A 87 8.21 -15.79 -19.29
N GLY A 88 8.19 -17.09 -19.09
CA GLY A 88 9.31 -17.86 -18.55
C GLY A 88 9.47 -17.79 -17.04
N THR A 89 10.73 -17.83 -16.56
CA THR A 89 11.11 -17.94 -15.14
C THR A 89 11.25 -16.59 -14.43
N GLY A 90 10.91 -15.50 -15.08
CA GLY A 90 10.98 -14.14 -14.52
C GLY A 90 9.96 -13.91 -13.41
N LYS A 91 10.21 -12.90 -12.58
CA LYS A 91 9.25 -12.47 -11.56
C LYS A 91 7.99 -11.92 -12.24
N LYS A 92 6.80 -12.33 -11.78
CA LYS A 92 5.51 -11.89 -12.32
C LYS A 92 5.43 -10.36 -12.38
N ALA A 93 4.88 -9.83 -13.46
CA ALA A 93 4.50 -8.42 -13.59
C ALA A 93 3.32 -8.27 -14.54
N GLU A 94 2.42 -7.34 -14.23
CA GLU A 94 1.37 -6.88 -15.15
C GLU A 94 1.87 -5.65 -15.93
N LEU A 95 2.60 -4.77 -15.24
CA LEU A 95 3.07 -3.48 -15.74
C LEU A 95 4.56 -3.53 -16.11
N GLY A 96 4.98 -4.63 -16.73
CA GLY A 96 6.31 -4.80 -17.33
C GLY A 96 6.36 -4.26 -18.76
N ASP A 97 7.56 -3.98 -19.26
CA ASP A 97 7.82 -3.53 -20.64
C ASP A 97 7.90 -4.68 -21.66
N ASP A 98 7.57 -5.90 -21.25
CA ASP A 98 7.53 -7.10 -22.10
C ASP A 98 6.38 -7.08 -23.15
N ARG A 99 5.51 -6.08 -23.07
CA ARG A 99 4.36 -5.90 -23.95
C ARG A 99 4.28 -4.46 -24.46
N ALA A 100 3.46 -4.24 -25.50
CA ALA A 100 3.32 -2.90 -26.07
C ALA A 100 2.79 -1.90 -25.05
N LEU A 101 3.47 -0.77 -24.86
CA LEU A 101 3.06 0.29 -23.93
C LEU A 101 1.65 0.82 -24.21
N TRP A 102 1.22 0.81 -25.48
CA TRP A 102 -0.12 1.18 -25.88
C TRP A 102 -1.20 0.28 -25.26
N ASP A 103 -0.97 -1.05 -25.22
CA ASP A 103 -1.92 -1.99 -24.62
C ASP A 103 -2.01 -1.79 -23.11
N ILE A 104 -0.88 -1.55 -22.45
CA ILE A 104 -0.84 -1.21 -21.02
C ILE A 104 -1.60 0.10 -20.77
N ALA A 105 -1.31 1.15 -21.54
CA ALA A 105 -1.97 2.46 -21.39
C ALA A 105 -3.48 2.34 -21.53
N ARG A 106 -3.96 1.56 -22.52
CA ARG A 106 -5.38 1.32 -22.73
C ARG A 106 -6.02 0.59 -21.53
N GLU A 107 -5.41 -0.49 -21.06
CA GLU A 107 -5.89 -1.25 -19.90
C GLU A 107 -5.95 -0.38 -18.63
N LEU A 108 -4.93 0.44 -18.39
CA LEU A 108 -4.93 1.35 -17.25
C LEU A 108 -6.02 2.43 -17.36
N ALA A 109 -6.27 2.96 -18.57
CA ALA A 109 -7.35 3.90 -18.82
C ALA A 109 -8.73 3.24 -18.65
N ASP A 110 -8.91 2.01 -19.15
CA ASP A 110 -10.13 1.21 -18.93
C ASP A 110 -10.33 0.96 -17.41
N GLY A 111 -9.25 0.68 -16.68
CA GLY A 111 -9.25 0.55 -15.22
C GLY A 111 -9.74 1.82 -14.53
N ARG A 112 -9.22 2.99 -14.91
CA ARG A 112 -9.69 4.29 -14.39
C ARG A 112 -11.19 4.51 -14.65
N GLY A 113 -11.66 4.17 -15.86
CA GLY A 113 -13.09 4.23 -16.16
C GLY A 113 -13.92 3.37 -15.21
N ARG A 114 -13.47 2.14 -14.92
CA ARG A 114 -14.13 1.25 -13.95
C ARG A 114 -14.10 1.80 -12.52
N MET A 115 -12.98 2.40 -12.09
CA MET A 115 -12.87 3.04 -10.77
C MET A 115 -13.86 4.21 -10.66
N PHE A 116 -13.95 5.03 -11.71
CA PHE A 116 -14.92 6.13 -11.79
C PHE A 116 -16.38 5.63 -11.74
N ASP A 117 -16.71 4.58 -12.49
CA ASP A 117 -18.06 4.00 -12.52
C ASP A 117 -18.51 3.47 -11.16
N ILE A 118 -17.58 2.93 -10.35
CA ILE A 118 -17.88 2.31 -9.05
C ILE A 118 -17.85 3.34 -7.92
N PHE A 119 -16.88 4.24 -7.92
CA PHE A 119 -16.58 5.12 -6.78
C PHE A 119 -16.88 6.60 -7.03
N GLY A 120 -17.16 7.00 -8.28
CA GLY A 120 -17.33 8.39 -8.66
C GLY A 120 -16.00 9.16 -8.78
N GLU A 121 -16.08 10.43 -9.13
CA GLU A 121 -14.92 11.29 -9.41
C GLU A 121 -14.03 11.49 -8.16
N ASP A 122 -14.63 11.79 -7.01
CA ASP A 122 -13.93 12.09 -5.77
C ASP A 122 -13.80 10.87 -4.83
N GLY A 123 -14.37 9.73 -5.22
CA GLY A 123 -14.49 8.54 -4.36
C GLY A 123 -13.22 7.69 -4.26
N TRP A 124 -12.17 7.99 -5.06
CA TRP A 124 -10.91 7.26 -5.05
C TRP A 124 -9.72 8.21 -5.25
N THR A 125 -8.53 7.73 -4.94
CA THR A 125 -7.28 8.46 -5.13
C THR A 125 -6.57 7.93 -6.37
N GLU A 126 -6.26 8.81 -7.32
CA GLU A 126 -5.64 8.49 -8.60
C GLU A 126 -4.17 8.04 -8.41
N THR A 127 -4.04 6.96 -7.65
CA THR A 127 -2.77 6.34 -7.28
C THR A 127 -2.71 4.92 -7.83
N MET A 128 -1.62 4.62 -8.53
CA MET A 128 -1.34 3.29 -9.07
C MET A 128 -0.63 2.43 -8.03
N VAL A 129 -1.16 1.24 -7.81
CA VAL A 129 -0.52 0.14 -7.08
C VAL A 129 -0.26 -0.98 -8.08
N PRO A 130 0.98 -1.19 -8.54
CA PRO A 130 1.28 -2.25 -9.49
C PRO A 130 1.10 -3.64 -8.86
N PRO A 131 0.43 -4.60 -9.53
CA PRO A 131 0.40 -5.99 -9.11
C PRO A 131 1.82 -6.54 -8.83
N TRP A 132 1.96 -7.31 -7.77
CA TRP A 132 3.24 -7.81 -7.25
C TRP A 132 4.26 -6.68 -6.92
N ASN A 133 3.80 -5.44 -6.77
CA ASN A 133 4.65 -4.27 -6.54
C ASN A 133 5.71 -4.06 -7.63
N ARG A 134 5.40 -4.40 -8.90
CA ARG A 134 6.35 -4.35 -10.02
C ARG A 134 5.81 -3.53 -11.17
N ILE A 135 6.60 -2.54 -11.55
CA ILE A 135 6.36 -1.65 -12.68
C ILE A 135 7.71 -1.30 -13.31
N ASP A 136 7.80 -1.32 -14.62
CA ASP A 136 9.01 -0.93 -15.32
C ASP A 136 9.01 0.58 -15.66
N GLU A 137 10.22 1.17 -15.82
CA GLU A 137 10.39 2.61 -15.99
C GLU A 137 9.54 3.20 -17.13
N PRO A 138 9.47 2.58 -18.33
CA PRO A 138 8.66 3.13 -19.43
C PRO A 138 7.16 3.22 -19.07
N VAL A 139 6.64 2.27 -18.26
CA VAL A 139 5.25 2.31 -17.80
C VAL A 139 5.07 3.36 -16.72
N THR A 140 6.04 3.50 -15.80
CA THR A 140 6.02 4.55 -14.77
C THR A 140 5.94 5.94 -15.41
N ALA A 141 6.68 6.17 -16.49
CA ALA A 141 6.67 7.43 -17.23
C ALA A 141 5.33 7.77 -17.91
N LEU A 142 4.49 6.76 -18.19
CA LEU A 142 3.16 6.97 -18.77
C LEU A 142 2.11 7.41 -17.73
N LEU A 143 2.27 7.06 -16.46
CA LEU A 143 1.24 7.23 -15.43
C LEU A 143 0.70 8.66 -15.32
N PRO A 144 1.54 9.73 -15.31
CA PRO A 144 1.02 11.09 -15.24
C PRO A 144 0.15 11.48 -16.45
N GLY A 145 0.55 11.04 -17.66
CA GLY A 145 -0.24 11.26 -18.88
C GLY A 145 -1.56 10.51 -18.90
N LEU A 146 -1.71 9.46 -18.10
CA LEU A 146 -2.94 8.72 -17.88
C LEU A 146 -3.76 9.28 -16.70
N GLY A 147 -3.31 10.35 -16.04
CA GLY A 147 -4.00 11.03 -14.95
C GLY A 147 -3.73 10.42 -13.56
N PHE A 148 -2.70 9.58 -13.41
CA PHE A 148 -2.24 9.17 -12.08
C PHE A 148 -1.26 10.19 -11.52
N HIS A 149 -1.42 10.53 -10.24
CA HIS A 149 -0.50 11.41 -9.51
C HIS A 149 0.20 10.70 -8.34
N GLY A 150 -0.19 9.47 -8.05
CA GLY A 150 0.42 8.61 -7.03
C GLY A 150 0.90 7.27 -7.58
N LEU A 151 1.99 6.76 -6.97
CA LEU A 151 2.52 5.42 -7.22
C LEU A 151 2.92 4.79 -5.88
N SER A 152 2.51 3.56 -5.65
CA SER A 152 2.93 2.82 -4.46
C SER A 152 3.40 1.42 -4.83
N THR A 153 4.67 1.14 -4.54
CA THR A 153 5.29 -0.16 -4.69
C THR A 153 5.74 -0.72 -3.33
N PHE A 154 6.84 -1.48 -3.27
CA PHE A 154 7.36 -2.08 -2.05
C PHE A 154 8.85 -1.74 -1.85
N ARG A 155 9.30 -1.52 -0.61
CA ARG A 155 10.59 -1.04 -0.14
C ARG A 155 10.73 0.49 -0.22
N ALA A 156 11.79 1.02 0.42
CA ALA A 156 12.08 2.45 0.42
C ALA A 156 12.15 3.00 -1.01
N ARG A 157 11.50 4.13 -1.25
CA ARG A 157 11.49 4.78 -2.56
C ARG A 157 12.87 5.29 -2.93
N GLU A 158 13.22 5.17 -4.20
CA GLU A 158 14.47 5.72 -4.74
C GLU A 158 14.35 7.23 -5.03
N ALA A 159 13.14 7.69 -5.34
CA ALA A 159 12.83 9.08 -5.62
C ALA A 159 11.44 9.45 -5.11
N VAL A 160 11.26 10.69 -4.63
CA VAL A 160 9.96 11.24 -4.25
C VAL A 160 9.02 11.32 -5.45
N GLN A 161 9.58 11.69 -6.60
CA GLN A 161 8.87 11.77 -7.88
C GLN A 161 9.62 10.93 -8.93
N PRO A 162 9.21 9.67 -9.14
CA PRO A 162 9.82 8.82 -10.15
C PRO A 162 9.50 9.27 -11.59
N ALA A 163 8.46 10.07 -11.76
CA ALA A 163 8.16 10.82 -12.98
C ALA A 163 7.60 12.19 -12.63
N PRO A 164 7.70 13.21 -13.51
CA PRO A 164 7.17 14.55 -13.22
C PRO A 164 5.67 14.50 -12.89
N GLY A 165 5.29 15.04 -11.72
CA GLY A 165 3.91 15.04 -11.24
C GLY A 165 3.42 13.73 -10.61
N LEU A 166 4.28 12.72 -10.48
CA LEU A 166 3.96 11.42 -9.88
C LEU A 166 4.66 11.30 -8.53
N THR A 167 3.90 11.28 -7.43
CA THR A 167 4.44 11.11 -6.08
C THR A 167 4.53 9.62 -5.72
N ALA A 168 5.70 9.17 -5.23
CA ALA A 168 5.88 7.79 -4.76
C ALA A 168 5.84 7.72 -3.23
N VAL A 169 5.02 6.82 -2.68
CA VAL A 169 5.04 6.40 -1.27
C VAL A 169 4.80 4.89 -1.23
N ASN A 170 5.79 4.15 -0.76
CA ASN A 170 5.77 2.70 -0.82
C ASN A 170 5.33 2.05 0.50
N THR A 171 5.11 0.73 0.44
CA THR A 171 4.98 -0.12 1.63
C THR A 171 6.31 -0.80 1.96
N HIS A 172 6.50 -1.19 3.23
CA HIS A 172 7.78 -1.67 3.74
C HIS A 172 7.66 -2.93 4.58
N ILE A 173 6.48 -3.18 5.13
CA ILE A 173 6.18 -4.27 6.04
C ILE A 173 5.12 -5.13 5.38
N ASP A 174 5.52 -6.22 4.72
CA ASP A 174 4.60 -7.23 4.20
C ASP A 174 4.44 -8.32 5.27
N ILE A 175 3.18 -8.59 5.65
CA ILE A 175 2.90 -9.52 6.74
C ILE A 175 2.67 -10.95 6.28
N VAL A 176 2.63 -11.19 4.96
CA VAL A 176 2.37 -12.52 4.37
C VAL A 176 3.67 -13.14 3.89
N ASP A 177 3.93 -14.39 4.26
CA ASP A 177 5.01 -15.20 3.71
C ASP A 177 4.62 -15.81 2.35
N TRP A 178 4.89 -15.07 1.29
CA TRP A 178 4.55 -15.47 -0.09
C TRP A 178 5.35 -16.65 -0.62
N ASP A 179 6.54 -16.88 -0.08
CA ASP A 179 7.46 -17.93 -0.51
C ASP A 179 7.25 -19.24 0.29
N GLY A 180 6.56 -19.16 1.43
CA GLY A 180 6.22 -20.28 2.31
C GLY A 180 4.79 -20.77 2.16
N ASP A 181 4.06 -20.83 3.28
CA ASP A 181 2.69 -21.34 3.37
C ASP A 181 1.61 -20.31 3.05
N ARG A 182 2.02 -19.08 2.78
CA ARG A 182 1.17 -17.90 2.55
C ARG A 182 0.36 -17.48 3.78
N GLY A 183 0.78 -17.87 4.96
CA GLY A 183 0.31 -17.38 6.23
C GLY A 183 1.13 -16.21 6.74
N TYR A 184 1.06 -15.96 8.03
CA TYR A 184 1.80 -14.90 8.69
C TYR A 184 3.32 -15.10 8.62
N ALA A 185 4.05 -14.08 8.15
CA ALA A 185 5.52 -14.11 8.01
C ALA A 185 6.28 -14.14 9.36
N GLY A 186 5.59 -13.96 10.48
CA GLY A 186 6.14 -14.01 11.83
C GLY A 186 6.66 -12.65 12.33
N ASP A 187 6.58 -12.45 13.65
CA ASP A 187 6.99 -11.22 14.33
C ASP A 187 8.44 -10.82 13.98
N GLN A 188 9.34 -11.79 13.89
CA GLN A 188 10.75 -11.52 13.57
C GLN A 188 10.90 -10.81 12.21
N ALA A 189 10.23 -11.27 11.17
CA ALA A 189 10.35 -10.70 9.82
C ALA A 189 9.67 -9.34 9.75
N THR A 190 8.44 -9.25 10.24
CA THR A 190 7.59 -8.04 10.15
C THR A 190 8.13 -6.90 11.02
N LEU A 191 8.50 -7.17 12.28
CA LEU A 191 9.08 -6.16 13.17
C LEU A 191 10.47 -5.73 12.71
N SER A 192 11.29 -6.66 12.18
CA SER A 192 12.60 -6.28 11.62
C SER A 192 12.44 -5.34 10.42
N ALA A 193 11.45 -5.56 9.55
CA ALA A 193 11.18 -4.70 8.41
C ALA A 193 10.76 -3.29 8.86
N ALA A 194 9.86 -3.20 9.85
CA ALA A 194 9.43 -1.93 10.43
C ALA A 194 10.60 -1.15 11.04
N ILE A 195 11.36 -1.79 11.94
CA ILE A 195 12.50 -1.18 12.64
C ILE A 195 13.59 -0.78 11.64
N ALA A 196 13.88 -1.63 10.65
CA ALA A 196 14.91 -1.34 9.65
C ALA A 196 14.57 -0.09 8.83
N HIS A 197 13.31 0.05 8.38
CA HIS A 197 12.90 1.24 7.62
C HIS A 197 12.90 2.50 8.50
N LEU A 198 12.37 2.45 9.71
CA LEU A 198 12.38 3.57 10.65
C LEU A 198 13.82 4.02 10.96
N SER A 199 14.71 3.08 11.29
CA SER A 199 16.12 3.35 11.58
C SER A 199 16.86 3.91 10.37
N ALA A 200 16.61 3.38 9.16
CA ALA A 200 17.19 3.90 7.91
C ALA A 200 16.78 5.35 7.65
N LYS A 201 15.52 5.70 7.87
CA LYS A 201 14.99 7.07 7.76
C LYS A 201 15.66 8.00 8.79
N ARG A 202 15.71 7.59 10.05
CA ARG A 202 16.36 8.37 11.12
C ARG A 202 17.85 8.55 10.86
N GLY A 203 18.52 7.52 10.35
CA GLY A 203 19.94 7.53 10.00
C GLY A 203 20.29 8.18 8.64
N GLY A 204 19.30 8.65 7.87
CA GLY A 204 19.52 9.28 6.55
C GLY A 204 19.88 8.30 5.42
N LEU A 205 19.64 7.00 5.61
CA LEU A 205 19.84 5.95 4.59
C LEU A 205 18.58 5.69 3.74
N ALA A 206 17.44 6.21 4.17
CA ALA A 206 16.19 6.25 3.42
C ALA A 206 15.59 7.66 3.53
N ASP A 207 14.62 7.97 2.65
CA ASP A 207 13.96 9.26 2.66
C ASP A 207 13.16 9.45 3.96
N ARG A 208 13.57 10.44 4.76
CA ARG A 208 12.93 10.74 6.05
C ARG A 208 11.45 11.12 5.91
N GLY A 209 11.08 11.71 4.78
CA GLY A 209 9.71 12.15 4.48
C GLY A 209 8.79 11.03 4.02
N GLU A 210 9.30 9.83 3.71
CA GLU A 210 8.46 8.71 3.31
C GLU A 210 7.72 8.11 4.50
N ALA A 211 6.40 7.92 4.40
CA ALA A 211 5.64 7.19 5.43
C ALA A 211 6.02 5.70 5.42
N THR A 212 6.17 5.08 6.60
CA THR A 212 6.42 3.64 6.73
C THR A 212 5.13 2.87 6.48
N GLY A 213 5.07 2.12 5.38
CA GLY A 213 3.83 1.45 4.95
C GLY A 213 3.71 0.01 5.47
N LEU A 214 2.58 -0.30 6.08
CA LEU A 214 2.10 -1.65 6.35
C LEU A 214 1.36 -2.15 5.11
N LEU A 215 1.77 -3.32 4.59
CA LEU A 215 1.13 -4.00 3.47
C LEU A 215 0.39 -5.23 3.97
N THR A 216 -0.89 -5.29 3.64
CA THR A 216 -1.78 -6.41 3.98
C THR A 216 -2.53 -6.90 2.74
N HIS A 217 -3.05 -8.12 2.83
CA HIS A 217 -3.86 -8.75 1.77
C HIS A 217 -4.97 -9.54 2.47
N HIS A 218 -6.08 -8.88 2.76
CA HIS A 218 -7.16 -9.44 3.59
C HIS A 218 -7.61 -10.85 3.15
N LEU A 219 -7.53 -11.16 1.85
CA LEU A 219 -7.91 -12.47 1.30
C LEU A 219 -6.92 -13.60 1.66
N ALA A 220 -5.68 -13.26 2.05
CA ALA A 220 -4.62 -14.21 2.41
C ALA A 220 -4.37 -14.31 3.93
N HIS A 221 -5.10 -13.55 4.75
CA HIS A 221 -4.84 -13.48 6.18
C HIS A 221 -5.31 -14.74 6.91
N ASP A 222 -4.40 -15.32 7.69
CA ASP A 222 -4.72 -16.21 8.81
C ASP A 222 -5.00 -15.41 10.10
N ASP A 223 -5.32 -16.10 11.20
CA ASP A 223 -5.59 -15.45 12.48
C ASP A 223 -4.35 -14.76 13.07
N ALA A 224 -3.14 -15.23 12.74
CA ALA A 224 -1.90 -14.60 13.20
C ALA A 224 -1.64 -13.28 12.47
N CYS A 225 -1.95 -13.18 11.16
CA CYS A 225 -1.97 -11.91 10.42
C CYS A 225 -2.86 -10.86 11.11
N TRP A 226 -4.10 -11.26 11.44
CA TRP A 226 -5.05 -10.36 12.09
C TRP A 226 -4.59 -9.91 13.49
N ALA A 227 -4.01 -10.84 14.26
CA ALA A 227 -3.47 -10.53 15.59
C ALA A 227 -2.28 -9.57 15.50
N PHE A 228 -1.41 -9.76 14.51
CA PHE A 228 -0.28 -8.85 14.29
C PHE A 228 -0.75 -7.44 13.92
N ILE A 229 -1.71 -7.30 13.00
CA ILE A 229 -2.21 -5.97 12.59
C ILE A 229 -2.79 -5.23 13.80
N ASP A 230 -3.63 -5.89 14.60
CA ASP A 230 -4.24 -5.30 15.81
C ASP A 230 -3.14 -4.84 16.79
N ALA A 231 -2.16 -5.70 17.09
CA ALA A 231 -1.06 -5.36 17.97
C ALA A 231 -0.13 -4.25 17.42
N PHE A 232 0.15 -4.26 16.10
CA PHE A 232 1.00 -3.25 15.47
C PHE A 232 0.34 -1.87 15.51
N ILE A 233 -0.94 -1.81 15.23
CA ILE A 233 -1.73 -0.58 15.33
C ILE A 233 -1.77 -0.09 16.80
N ASP A 234 -2.06 -0.97 17.76
CA ASP A 234 -2.13 -0.59 19.18
C ASP A 234 -0.81 -0.01 19.68
N VAL A 235 0.32 -0.65 19.36
CA VAL A 235 1.66 -0.17 19.77
C VAL A 235 1.98 1.18 19.13
N THR A 236 1.70 1.34 17.84
CA THR A 236 2.07 2.56 17.12
C THR A 236 1.13 3.73 17.40
N THR A 237 -0.17 3.48 17.58
CA THR A 237 -1.12 4.55 17.98
C THR A 237 -0.95 4.98 19.45
N GLY A 238 -0.47 4.06 20.29
CA GLY A 238 -0.17 4.34 21.71
C GLY A 238 1.13 5.13 21.92
N HIS A 239 1.97 5.32 20.88
CA HIS A 239 3.27 5.97 21.02
C HIS A 239 3.25 7.44 20.55
N PRO A 240 3.73 8.41 21.37
CA PRO A 240 3.64 9.85 21.05
C PRO A 240 4.48 10.26 19.82
N ALA A 241 5.50 9.49 19.44
CA ALA A 241 6.31 9.76 18.26
C ALA A 241 5.87 8.93 17.04
N ALA A 242 4.61 8.50 17.00
CA ALA A 242 4.05 7.79 15.85
C ALA A 242 2.69 8.39 15.47
N GLN A 243 2.43 8.46 14.17
CA GLN A 243 1.15 8.88 13.63
C GLN A 243 0.79 8.08 12.37
N TRP A 244 -0.50 7.98 12.07
CA TRP A 244 -1.00 7.33 10.86
C TRP A 244 -1.56 8.36 9.89
N ALA A 245 -1.19 8.25 8.61
CA ALA A 245 -1.68 9.11 7.54
C ALA A 245 -2.58 8.34 6.59
N SER A 246 -3.59 9.01 6.02
CA SER A 246 -4.39 8.47 4.91
C SER A 246 -3.61 8.52 3.60
N ALA A 247 -3.96 7.67 2.64
CA ALA A 247 -3.36 7.72 1.31
C ALA A 247 -3.65 9.06 0.63
N ARG A 248 -4.84 9.62 0.81
CA ARG A 248 -5.21 10.93 0.27
C ARG A 248 -4.30 12.06 0.77
N ALA A 249 -3.82 11.97 2.00
CA ALA A 249 -2.85 12.93 2.54
C ALA A 249 -1.43 12.73 1.99
N LEU A 250 -1.07 11.48 1.68
CA LEU A 250 0.25 11.11 1.17
C LEU A 250 0.39 11.32 -0.35
N PHE A 251 -0.71 11.26 -1.09
CA PHE A 251 -0.78 11.47 -2.54
C PHE A 251 -1.66 12.69 -2.87
N PRO A 252 -1.21 13.92 -2.54
CA PRO A 252 -1.99 15.11 -2.84
C PRO A 252 -2.08 15.33 -4.35
N VAL A 253 -3.27 15.72 -4.80
CA VAL A 253 -3.47 16.12 -6.21
C VAL A 253 -2.56 17.31 -6.52
N PRO A 254 -1.76 17.28 -7.60
CA PRO A 254 -0.95 18.42 -8.03
C PRO A 254 -1.82 19.66 -8.27
N ARG A 255 -1.39 20.79 -7.75
CA ARG A 255 -2.06 22.09 -7.97
C ARG A 255 -1.69 22.68 -9.29
#